data_cbd94823d6a9a3181ec983e19a320218
#
_entry.id   cbd94823d6a9a3181ec983e19a320218
#
_cell.length_a   1.000
_cell.length_b   1.000
_cell.length_c   1.000
_cell.angle_alpha   90.00
_cell.angle_beta   90.00
_cell.angle_gamma   90.00
#
_symmetry.space_group_name_H-M   'P 1'
#
loop_
_entity.id
_entity.type
_entity.pdbx_description
1 polymer ?
#
loop_
_entity_poly.entity_id
_entity_poly.type
_entity_poly.pdbx_seq_one_letter_code
_entity_poly.pdbx_strand_id
1 'polypeptide(L)'
;SWSVKYANYEAIVYPVTMPQGTLFSNKAGDQILFDGWSVRRVSGLGLRGQEYQNSDVDDERIFMRGSRTLAAHNCGKWQQKQRSGKKQFSQYCKDVRAYNNSITVAEDGSIAVIRQVVDDRYNALTLTKLN
;
A
#
# COMPACT_ATOMS: atom_id res chain seq x y z
N SER A 1 -12.25 -3.95 -11.40
CA SER A 1 -12.47 -3.67 -9.97
C SER A 1 -11.42 -4.34 -9.10
N TRP A 2 -11.22 -3.78 -7.93
CA TRP A 2 -10.29 -4.27 -6.94
C TRP A 2 -10.97 -4.34 -5.59
N SER A 3 -10.60 -5.31 -4.78
CA SER A 3 -11.01 -5.36 -3.39
C SER A 3 -9.92 -4.72 -2.53
N VAL A 4 -10.31 -3.93 -1.54
CA VAL A 4 -9.40 -3.40 -0.53
C VAL A 4 -9.79 -3.95 0.83
N LYS A 5 -8.77 -4.39 1.58
CA LYS A 5 -8.91 -4.80 2.97
C LYS A 5 -7.91 -4.04 3.82
N TYR A 6 -8.39 -3.42 4.88
CA TYR A 6 -7.55 -2.69 5.82
C TYR A 6 -8.17 -2.77 7.21
N ALA A 7 -7.47 -3.35 8.16
CA ALA A 7 -8.00 -3.65 9.48
C ALA A 7 -9.32 -4.45 9.33
N ASN A 8 -10.43 -3.94 9.86
CA ASN A 8 -11.74 -4.59 9.75
C ASN A 8 -12.59 -4.06 8.59
N TYR A 9 -12.00 -3.22 7.74
CA TYR A 9 -12.71 -2.57 6.65
C TYR A 9 -12.48 -3.31 5.33
N GLU A 10 -13.55 -3.49 4.56
CA GLU A 10 -13.48 -4.03 3.20
C GLU A 10 -14.35 -3.19 2.28
N ALA A 11 -13.88 -3.00 1.06
CA ALA A 11 -14.64 -2.28 0.03
C ALA A 11 -14.17 -2.68 -1.37
N ILE A 12 -14.94 -2.27 -2.36
CA ILE A 12 -14.56 -2.37 -3.76
C ILE A 12 -14.12 -0.98 -4.21
N VAL A 13 -13.00 -0.92 -4.92
CA VAL A 13 -12.43 0.31 -5.46
C VAL A 13 -12.08 0.13 -6.93
N TYR A 14 -11.86 1.24 -7.61
CA TYR A 14 -11.62 1.26 -9.06
C TYR A 14 -10.39 2.11 -9.34
N PRO A 15 -9.48 1.64 -10.22
CA PRO A 15 -8.26 2.38 -10.52
C PRO A 15 -8.52 3.56 -11.47
N VAL A 16 -7.90 4.68 -11.15
CA VAL A 16 -7.88 5.87 -12.01
C VAL A 16 -6.42 6.28 -12.18
N THR A 17 -6.00 6.45 -13.43
CA THR A 17 -4.63 6.88 -13.71
C THR A 17 -4.47 8.36 -13.37
N MET A 18 -3.44 8.66 -12.59
CA MET A 18 -3.09 10.00 -12.14
C MET A 18 -1.64 10.30 -12.50
N PRO A 19 -1.22 11.59 -12.55
CA PRO A 19 0.20 11.90 -12.77
C PRO A 19 1.12 11.25 -11.73
N GLN A 20 0.65 11.10 -10.48
CA GLN A 20 1.43 10.52 -9.38
C GLN A 20 1.42 9.00 -9.36
N GLY A 21 0.60 8.34 -10.19
CA GLY A 21 0.44 6.89 -10.19
C GLY A 21 -1.02 6.48 -10.39
N THR A 22 -1.49 5.54 -9.59
CA THR A 22 -2.87 5.04 -9.67
C THR A 22 -3.60 5.41 -8.39
N LEU A 23 -4.76 6.04 -8.54
CA LEU A 23 -5.68 6.29 -7.44
C LEU A 23 -6.77 5.24 -7.49
N PHE A 24 -6.86 4.41 -6.45
CA PHE A 24 -7.99 3.50 -6.27
C PHE A 24 -9.05 4.22 -5.44
N SER A 25 -10.25 4.32 -5.98
CA SER A 25 -11.31 5.11 -5.33
C SER A 25 -12.69 4.52 -5.57
N ASN A 26 -13.66 4.99 -4.80
CA ASN A 26 -15.05 4.63 -4.95
C ASN A 26 -15.96 5.81 -4.53
N LYS A 27 -17.27 5.62 -4.71
CA LYS A 27 -18.25 6.65 -4.36
C LYS A 27 -18.41 6.85 -2.85
N ALA A 28 -17.98 5.88 -2.05
CA ALA A 28 -18.03 5.98 -0.59
C ALA A 28 -16.94 6.90 -0.01
N GLY A 29 -16.01 7.35 -0.84
CA GLY A 29 -14.94 8.25 -0.40
C GLY A 29 -13.65 7.54 -0.03
N ASP A 30 -13.54 6.24 -0.31
CA ASP A 30 -12.29 5.53 -0.11
C ASP A 30 -11.29 5.92 -1.18
N GLN A 31 -10.05 6.20 -0.78
CA GLN A 31 -8.99 6.61 -1.70
C GLN A 31 -7.67 5.99 -1.26
N ILE A 32 -6.99 5.34 -2.20
CA ILE A 32 -5.67 4.76 -2.01
C ILE A 32 -4.79 5.19 -3.18
N LEU A 33 -3.73 5.95 -2.90
CA LEU A 33 -2.78 6.39 -3.92
C LEU A 33 -1.57 5.46 -3.94
N PHE A 34 -1.34 4.82 -5.08
CA PHE A 34 -0.23 3.90 -5.34
C PHE A 34 0.68 4.52 -6.39
N ASP A 35 1.97 4.69 -6.09
CA ASP A 35 2.91 5.36 -6.99
C ASP A 35 3.56 4.43 -8.02
N GLY A 36 3.16 3.18 -8.06
CA GLY A 36 3.75 2.14 -8.89
C GLY A 36 4.60 1.16 -8.09
N TRP A 37 5.06 1.55 -6.91
CA TRP A 37 5.78 0.69 -5.97
C TRP A 37 5.15 0.73 -4.60
N SER A 38 4.83 1.92 -4.09
CA SER A 38 4.39 2.09 -2.71
C SER A 38 3.03 2.74 -2.62
N VAL A 39 2.24 2.30 -1.65
CA VAL A 39 1.01 2.97 -1.26
C VAL A 39 1.42 4.19 -0.43
N ARG A 40 1.13 5.38 -0.95
CA ARG A 40 1.61 6.64 -0.37
C ARG A 40 0.57 7.37 0.46
N ARG A 41 -0.71 7.17 0.18
CA ARG A 41 -1.77 7.89 0.87
C ARG A 41 -3.03 7.04 0.91
N VAL A 42 -3.68 7.02 2.07
CA VAL A 42 -4.97 6.35 2.25
C VAL A 42 -5.91 7.27 3.02
N SER A 43 -7.16 7.35 2.57
CA SER A 43 -8.22 8.06 3.26
C SER A 43 -9.54 7.34 3.04
N GLY A 44 -10.54 7.66 3.83
CA GLY A 44 -11.73 6.84 3.91
C GLY A 44 -11.42 5.59 4.72
N LEU A 45 -11.72 4.42 4.23
CA LEU A 45 -11.38 3.11 4.80
C LEU A 45 -11.76 2.98 6.30
N GLY A 46 -12.83 3.66 6.71
CA GLY A 46 -13.23 3.65 8.11
C GLY A 46 -12.38 4.54 9.02
N LEU A 47 -11.55 5.42 8.48
CA LEU A 47 -10.61 6.25 9.23
C LEU A 47 -11.22 7.54 9.80
N ARG A 48 -12.52 7.75 9.63
CA ARG A 48 -13.26 8.88 10.23
C ARG A 48 -12.66 10.24 9.90
N GLY A 49 -12.38 10.47 8.62
CA GLY A 49 -11.85 11.75 8.14
C GLY A 49 -10.35 11.93 8.32
N GLN A 50 -9.66 10.94 8.85
CA GLN A 50 -8.21 10.96 8.96
C GLN A 50 -7.57 10.43 7.68
N GLU A 51 -6.36 10.92 7.40
CA GLU A 51 -5.57 10.48 6.26
C GLU A 51 -4.21 10.01 6.74
N TYR A 52 -3.79 8.82 6.31
CA TYR A 52 -2.42 8.36 6.47
C TYR A 52 -1.65 8.59 5.20
N GLN A 53 -0.40 8.99 5.34
CA GLN A 53 0.50 9.16 4.21
C GLN A 53 1.91 8.80 4.62
N ASN A 54 2.75 8.52 3.65
CA ASN A 54 4.16 8.28 3.89
C ASN A 54 5.00 8.81 2.73
N SER A 55 6.25 9.08 3.05
CA SER A 55 7.24 9.50 2.07
C SER A 55 8.58 8.89 2.44
N ASP A 56 9.44 8.71 1.45
CA ASP A 56 10.77 8.17 1.67
C ASP A 56 11.80 9.30 1.63
N VAL A 57 12.65 9.31 2.66
CA VAL A 57 13.82 10.19 2.74
C VAL A 57 15.01 9.28 2.97
N ASP A 58 15.86 9.14 1.95
CA ASP A 58 16.94 8.15 1.90
C ASP A 58 16.35 6.74 2.07
N ASP A 59 16.79 5.96 3.04
CA ASP A 59 16.28 4.63 3.33
C ASP A 59 15.22 4.61 4.44
N GLU A 60 14.73 5.77 4.86
CA GLU A 60 13.70 5.88 5.88
C GLU A 60 12.34 6.20 5.25
N ARG A 61 11.32 5.47 5.71
CA ARG A 61 9.93 5.76 5.37
C ARG A 61 9.29 6.49 6.54
N ILE A 62 8.87 7.73 6.29
CA ILE A 62 8.25 8.58 7.31
C ILE A 62 6.74 8.42 7.20
N PHE A 63 6.13 7.93 8.27
CA PHE A 63 4.68 7.73 8.35
C PHE A 63 4.04 8.93 9.03
N MET A 64 2.98 9.44 8.42
CA MET A 64 2.26 10.62 8.92
C MET A 64 0.76 10.36 8.95
N ARG A 65 0.08 11.01 9.89
CA ARG A 65 -1.37 11.12 9.93
C ARG A 65 -1.71 12.61 9.89
N GLY A 66 -2.27 13.06 8.77
CA GLY A 66 -2.40 14.48 8.53
C GLY A 66 -1.02 15.15 8.55
N SER A 67 -0.84 16.16 9.37
CA SER A 67 0.44 16.86 9.53
C SER A 67 1.33 16.27 10.63
N ARG A 68 0.88 15.21 11.31
CA ARG A 68 1.58 14.63 12.46
C ARG A 68 2.47 13.48 12.00
N THR A 69 3.75 13.55 12.34
CA THR A 69 4.68 12.43 12.14
C THR A 69 4.43 11.37 13.21
N LEU A 70 4.22 10.13 12.78
CA LEU A 70 3.93 8.99 13.65
C LEU A 70 5.13 8.12 13.91
N ALA A 71 5.92 7.84 12.86
CA ALA A 71 7.03 6.89 12.94
C ALA A 71 7.95 7.05 11.74
N ALA A 72 9.14 6.47 11.85
CA ALA A 72 10.08 6.33 10.76
C ALA A 72 10.58 4.89 10.74
N HIS A 73 10.41 4.20 9.62
CA HIS A 73 10.86 2.83 9.45
C HIS A 73 12.00 2.78 8.46
N ASN A 74 12.96 1.89 8.69
CA ASN A 74 13.99 1.61 7.71
C ASN A 74 13.42 0.65 6.66
N CYS A 75 13.38 1.07 5.40
CA CYS A 75 12.91 0.25 4.29
C CYS A 75 14.03 0.07 3.27
N GLY A 76 14.27 -1.17 2.88
CA GLY A 76 15.25 -1.51 1.85
C GLY A 76 14.69 -1.32 0.44
N LYS A 77 15.47 -1.77 -0.52
CA LYS A 77 15.07 -1.74 -1.92
C LYS A 77 14.10 -2.88 -2.20
N TRP A 78 13.25 -2.68 -3.20
CA TRP A 78 12.38 -3.73 -3.73
C TRP A 78 13.23 -4.81 -4.41
N GLN A 79 12.92 -6.07 -4.13
CA GLN A 79 13.60 -7.22 -4.71
C GLN A 79 12.59 -8.13 -5.37
N GLN A 80 12.97 -8.67 -6.54
CA GLN A 80 12.14 -9.64 -7.23
C GLN A 80 12.37 -11.02 -6.63
N LYS A 81 11.27 -11.75 -6.39
CA LYS A 81 11.28 -13.12 -5.88
C LYS A 81 10.30 -13.97 -6.68
N GLN A 82 10.51 -15.28 -6.65
CA GLN A 82 9.53 -16.25 -7.15
C GLN A 82 8.89 -16.93 -5.96
N ARG A 83 7.56 -16.95 -5.91
CA ARG A 83 6.81 -17.66 -4.89
C ARG A 83 5.69 -18.45 -5.53
N SER A 84 5.68 -19.80 -5.31
CA SER A 84 4.66 -20.67 -5.85
C SER A 84 4.46 -20.47 -7.35
N GLY A 85 5.55 -20.30 -8.09
CA GLY A 85 5.53 -20.10 -9.54
C GLY A 85 5.12 -18.69 -9.96
N LYS A 86 4.82 -17.77 -9.04
CA LYS A 86 4.42 -16.40 -9.33
C LYS A 86 5.55 -15.44 -9.06
N LYS A 87 5.68 -14.42 -9.92
CA LYS A 87 6.62 -13.33 -9.69
C LYS A 87 6.09 -12.44 -8.59
N GLN A 88 6.93 -12.13 -7.63
CA GLN A 88 6.61 -11.25 -6.53
C GLN A 88 7.75 -10.28 -6.29
N PHE A 89 7.41 -9.02 -6.02
CA PHE A 89 8.36 -8.04 -5.52
C PHE A 89 8.15 -7.90 -4.03
N SER A 90 9.24 -7.80 -3.29
CA SER A 90 9.22 -7.72 -1.83
C SER A 90 10.15 -6.62 -1.35
N GLN A 91 9.70 -5.87 -0.36
CA GLN A 91 10.49 -4.82 0.28
C GLN A 91 10.52 -5.09 1.78
N TYR A 92 11.73 -5.25 2.31
CA TYR A 92 11.92 -5.46 3.74
C TYR A 92 11.95 -4.11 4.45
N CYS A 93 11.14 -3.97 5.48
CA CYS A 93 11.12 -2.78 6.34
C CYS A 93 11.26 -3.20 7.79
N LYS A 94 11.85 -2.34 8.60
CA LYS A 94 12.07 -2.60 10.02
C LYS A 94 11.98 -1.33 10.84
N ASP A 95 11.30 -1.43 11.96
CA ASP A 95 11.33 -0.50 13.08
C ASP A 95 11.46 -1.36 14.34
N VAL A 96 10.54 -1.29 15.29
CA VAL A 96 10.49 -2.26 16.40
C VAL A 96 10.21 -3.67 15.88
N ARG A 97 9.35 -3.76 14.89
CA ARG A 97 9.04 -5.02 14.19
C ARG A 97 9.57 -4.98 12.77
N ALA A 98 9.91 -6.16 12.26
CA ALA A 98 10.26 -6.34 10.86
C ALA A 98 9.03 -6.83 10.07
N TYR A 99 8.93 -6.41 8.82
CA TYR A 99 7.85 -6.85 7.93
C TYR A 99 8.28 -6.72 6.48
N ASN A 100 7.50 -7.32 5.59
CA ASN A 100 7.71 -7.21 4.16
C ASN A 100 6.47 -6.60 3.50
N ASN A 101 6.68 -5.58 2.68
CA ASN A 101 5.70 -5.13 1.71
C ASN A 101 5.83 -5.99 0.46
N SER A 102 4.75 -6.27 -0.24
CA SER A 102 4.78 -7.14 -1.41
C SER A 102 3.88 -6.67 -2.53
N ILE A 103 4.28 -6.99 -3.76
CA ILE A 103 3.50 -6.82 -4.98
C ILE A 103 3.58 -8.15 -5.73
N THR A 104 2.43 -8.75 -5.99
CA THR A 104 2.34 -10.01 -6.73
C THR A 104 1.91 -9.71 -8.15
N VAL A 105 2.60 -10.29 -9.12
CA VAL A 105 2.39 -10.06 -10.54
C VAL A 105 1.74 -11.29 -11.16
N ALA A 106 0.69 -11.06 -11.96
CA ALA A 106 0.02 -12.12 -12.70
C ALA A 106 0.87 -12.58 -13.88
N GLU A 107 0.45 -13.69 -14.50
CA GLU A 107 1.17 -14.25 -15.65
C GLU A 107 1.28 -13.29 -16.83
N ASP A 108 0.30 -12.41 -17.02
CA ASP A 108 0.30 -11.41 -18.10
C ASP A 108 1.18 -10.19 -17.78
N GLY A 109 1.84 -10.17 -16.63
CA GLY A 109 2.70 -9.06 -16.21
C GLY A 109 2.00 -7.95 -15.47
N SER A 110 0.67 -7.99 -15.35
CA SER A 110 -0.07 -6.98 -14.59
C SER A 110 -0.02 -7.27 -13.10
N ILE A 111 -0.20 -6.23 -12.29
CA ILE A 111 -0.24 -6.38 -10.83
C ILE A 111 -1.55 -7.04 -10.42
N ALA A 112 -1.46 -8.09 -9.62
CA ALA A 112 -2.62 -8.83 -9.12
C ALA A 112 -2.93 -8.51 -7.66
N VAL A 113 -1.91 -8.34 -6.82
CA VAL A 113 -2.07 -8.07 -5.38
C VAL A 113 -1.02 -7.07 -4.93
N ILE A 114 -1.45 -6.09 -4.14
CA ILE A 114 -0.57 -5.15 -3.46
C ILE A 114 -0.85 -5.29 -1.96
N ARG A 115 0.18 -5.60 -1.18
CA ARG A 115 0.04 -5.73 0.27
C ARG A 115 1.14 -4.93 0.95
N GLN A 116 0.77 -3.89 1.69
CA GLN A 116 1.74 -2.97 2.29
C GLN A 116 1.26 -2.45 3.63
N VAL A 117 2.20 -2.26 4.54
CA VAL A 117 1.96 -1.58 5.81
C VAL A 117 1.84 -0.09 5.52
N VAL A 118 0.78 0.54 6.02
CA VAL A 118 0.46 1.94 5.73
C VAL A 118 0.32 2.81 6.98
N ASP A 119 0.47 2.23 8.17
CA ASP A 119 0.37 2.98 9.42
C ASP A 119 1.44 2.55 10.44
N ASP A 120 1.50 3.27 11.55
CA ASP A 120 2.48 3.04 12.62
C ASP A 120 2.14 1.85 13.53
N ARG A 121 0.99 1.21 13.32
CA ARG A 121 0.56 0.01 14.06
C ARG A 121 0.80 -1.26 13.26
N TYR A 122 1.55 -1.17 12.17
CA TYR A 122 1.88 -2.29 11.29
C TYR A 122 0.66 -2.94 10.61
N ASN A 123 -0.46 -2.21 10.49
CA ASN A 123 -1.61 -2.71 9.75
C ASN A 123 -1.29 -2.72 8.25
N ALA A 124 -1.49 -3.87 7.62
CA ALA A 124 -1.31 -3.99 6.19
C ALA A 124 -2.62 -3.67 5.48
N LEU A 125 -2.48 -2.93 4.37
CA LEU A 125 -3.54 -2.73 3.41
C LEU A 125 -3.31 -3.73 2.29
N THR A 126 -4.35 -4.44 1.87
CA THR A 126 -4.28 -5.40 0.77
C THR A 126 -5.27 -5.00 -0.32
N LEU A 127 -4.72 -4.78 -1.52
CA LEU A 127 -5.50 -4.55 -2.74
C LEU A 127 -5.39 -5.80 -3.59
N THR A 128 -6.53 -6.37 -3.99
CA THR A 128 -6.57 -7.57 -4.82
C THR A 128 -7.42 -7.29 -6.06
N LYS A 129 -6.82 -7.49 -7.23
CA LYS A 129 -7.53 -7.35 -8.50
C LYS A 129 -8.56 -8.45 -8.64
N LEU A 130 -9.80 -8.09 -8.93
CA LEU A 130 -10.90 -9.04 -9.04
C LEU A 130 -11.12 -9.51 -10.48
N ASN A 131 -10.93 -8.63 -11.44
CA ASN A 131 -11.11 -8.96 -12.86
C ASN A 131 -10.15 -8.19 -13.73
#